data_b9acd0916cf303efb4a353bd58de9c03
#
_entry.id   b9acd0916cf303efb4a353bd58de9c03
#
_cell.length_a   1.000
_cell.length_b   1.000
_cell.length_c   1.000
_cell.angle_alpha   90.00
_cell.angle_beta   90.00
_cell.angle_gamma   90.00
#
_symmetry.space_group_name_H-M   'P 1'
#
loop_
_entity.id
_entity.type
_entity.pdbx_description
1 polymer ?
#
loop_
_entity_poly.entity_id
_entity_poly.type
_entity_poly.pdbx_seq_one_letter_code
_entity_poly.pdbx_strand_id
1 'polypeptide(L)'
;MRAASASSYAIGRDTRSVSTMADLDELALALPQATKEVSEDGRPAYAVHGKVFCFHRGLRRDAVDEHGERLDDVLMFRVADLDVKELLLSDTRGIYFTTPHFNGYNAVLLRQRDLGAVSRAELAEVVTDAWAARAPKRLVKEFFASS
;
A
#
# COMPACT_ATOMS: atom_id res chain seq x y z
N MET A 1 19.02 2.32 9.13
CA MET A 1 18.20 1.53 9.55
C MET A 1 17.43 0.85 8.57
N ARG A 2 16.70 1.47 7.76
CA ARG A 2 16.02 0.78 6.79
C ARG A 2 16.85 -0.04 5.94
N ALA A 3 17.96 0.45 5.53
CA ALA A 3 18.82 -0.28 4.64
C ALA A 3 19.27 -1.54 5.31
N ALA A 4 19.61 -1.43 6.52
CA ALA A 4 20.10 -2.59 7.19
C ALA A 4 19.01 -3.62 7.29
N SER A 5 17.83 -3.18 7.61
CA SER A 5 16.85 -4.19 7.74
C SER A 5 16.54 -4.78 6.42
N ALA A 6 16.56 -3.99 5.40
CA ALA A 6 16.23 -4.54 4.12
C ALA A 6 17.20 -5.60 3.73
N SER A 7 18.43 -5.40 4.02
CA SER A 7 19.31 -6.38 3.52
C SER A 7 19.31 -7.54 4.39
N SER A 8 19.25 -7.30 5.63
CA SER A 8 19.56 -8.37 6.40
C SER A 8 18.63 -9.44 6.27
N TYR A 9 17.46 -9.23 6.23
CA TYR A 9 16.76 -10.30 6.31
C TYR A 9 16.24 -10.62 5.14
N ALA A 10 16.33 -9.83 4.45
CA ALA A 10 15.80 -10.03 3.27
C ALA A 10 16.13 -11.29 2.77
N ILE A 11 17.07 -11.80 3.03
CA ILE A 11 17.41 -12.85 2.40
C ILE A 11 16.56 -13.93 2.63
N GLY A 12 16.62 -14.75 2.19
CA GLY A 12 16.12 -15.96 2.19
C GLY A 12 15.02 -16.28 3.10
N ARG A 13 15.13 -16.00 4.27
CA ARG A 13 14.18 -16.47 5.07
C ARG A 13 12.94 -15.83 4.85
N ASP A 14 12.95 -14.85 4.09
CA ASP A 14 11.78 -14.17 3.89
C ASP A 14 10.79 -14.87 3.08
N THR A 15 11.08 -16.01 2.62
CA THR A 15 10.07 -16.76 1.96
C THR A 15 8.89 -16.97 2.86
N ARG A 16 9.11 -16.85 4.15
CA ARG A 16 8.03 -17.03 5.02
C ARG A 16 7.40 -15.75 5.41
N SER A 17 7.91 -14.64 4.92
CA SER A 17 7.43 -13.36 5.30
C SER A 17 6.50 -12.76 4.27
N VAL A 18 5.84 -13.60 3.48
CA VAL A 18 4.90 -13.06 2.50
C VAL A 18 3.80 -12.33 3.24
N SER A 19 3.35 -11.24 2.66
CA SER A 19 2.37 -10.39 3.32
C SER A 19 0.96 -10.88 3.12
N THR A 20 0.10 -10.57 4.07
CA THR A 20 -1.30 -10.91 4.04
C THR A 20 -2.12 -9.67 4.37
N MET A 21 -3.44 -9.77 4.21
CA MET A 21 -4.32 -8.66 4.62
C MET A 21 -4.21 -8.40 6.12
N ALA A 22 -3.95 -9.42 6.93
CA ALA A 22 -3.77 -9.22 8.36
C ALA A 22 -2.52 -8.38 8.62
N ASP A 23 -1.47 -8.58 7.83
CA ASP A 23 -0.26 -7.76 7.95
C ASP A 23 -0.56 -6.32 7.57
N LEU A 24 -1.31 -6.11 6.50
CA LEU A 24 -1.68 -4.77 6.10
C LEU A 24 -2.45 -4.06 7.20
N ASP A 25 -3.42 -4.75 7.79
CA ASP A 25 -4.23 -4.18 8.85
C ASP A 25 -3.35 -3.78 10.05
N GLU A 26 -2.45 -4.66 10.44
CA GLU A 26 -1.59 -4.41 11.57
C GLU A 26 -0.65 -3.24 11.31
N LEU A 27 -0.04 -3.24 10.13
CA LEU A 27 0.92 -2.18 9.80
C LEU A 27 0.24 -0.82 9.68
N ALA A 28 -0.92 -0.77 9.05
CA ALA A 28 -1.61 0.50 8.88
C ALA A 28 -2.09 1.07 10.20
N LEU A 29 -2.62 0.21 11.06
CA LEU A 29 -3.17 0.69 12.33
C LEU A 29 -2.10 0.98 13.36
N ALA A 30 -0.87 0.55 13.12
CA ALA A 30 0.23 0.91 14.01
C ALA A 30 0.75 2.33 13.77
N LEU A 31 0.32 2.96 12.68
CA LEU A 31 0.80 4.32 12.38
C LEU A 31 0.01 5.36 13.20
N PRO A 32 0.65 6.47 13.56
CA PRO A 32 0.00 7.46 14.43
C PRO A 32 -1.32 7.96 13.89
N GLN A 33 -2.33 7.91 14.73
CA GLN A 33 -3.66 8.45 14.45
C GLN A 33 -4.33 7.85 13.22
N ALA A 34 -3.91 6.64 12.85
CA ALA A 34 -4.56 5.93 11.75
C ALA A 34 -5.88 5.34 12.23
N THR A 35 -6.88 5.38 11.35
CA THR A 35 -8.19 4.84 11.64
C THR A 35 -8.58 3.87 10.53
N LYS A 36 -9.57 3.04 10.79
CA LYS A 36 -10.04 2.05 9.85
C LYS A 36 -11.56 2.10 9.77
N GLU A 37 -12.07 2.05 8.56
CA GLU A 37 -13.50 1.87 8.35
C GLU A 37 -13.69 0.70 7.43
N VAL A 38 -14.79 -0.01 7.57
CA VAL A 38 -15.07 -1.18 6.75
C VAL A 38 -16.38 -0.94 6.05
N SER A 39 -16.40 -1.17 4.74
CA SER A 39 -17.61 -0.96 3.96
C SER A 39 -18.62 -2.07 4.24
N GLU A 40 -19.83 -1.93 3.70
CA GLU A 40 -20.86 -2.93 3.92
C GLU A 40 -20.45 -4.29 3.41
N ASP A 41 -19.66 -4.35 2.37
CA ASP A 41 -19.21 -5.62 1.83
C ASP A 41 -17.87 -6.06 2.41
N GLY A 42 -17.46 -5.47 3.53
CA GLY A 42 -16.30 -5.97 4.25
C GLY A 42 -14.95 -5.46 3.76
N ARG A 43 -14.90 -4.38 2.99
CA ARG A 43 -13.65 -3.86 2.44
C ARG A 43 -13.10 -2.76 3.33
N PRO A 44 -11.85 -2.89 3.79
CA PRO A 44 -11.28 -1.90 4.71
C PRO A 44 -10.75 -0.66 4.00
N ALA A 45 -10.80 0.45 4.70
CA ALA A 45 -10.16 1.69 4.28
C ALA A 45 -9.44 2.28 5.47
N TYR A 46 -8.20 2.70 5.27
CA TYR A 46 -7.37 3.25 6.33
C TYR A 46 -7.13 4.73 6.06
N ALA A 47 -7.27 5.54 7.08
CA ALA A 47 -7.18 6.99 6.94
C ALA A 47 -6.42 7.61 8.10
N VAL A 48 -5.93 8.83 7.89
CA VAL A 48 -5.34 9.64 8.94
C VAL A 48 -5.94 11.02 8.82
N HIS A 49 -6.51 11.53 9.91
CA HIS A 49 -7.18 12.84 9.91
C HIS A 49 -8.22 12.93 8.78
N GLY A 50 -8.96 11.85 8.59
CA GLY A 50 -10.02 11.84 7.58
C GLY A 50 -9.58 11.66 6.15
N LYS A 51 -8.27 11.54 5.91
CA LYS A 51 -7.76 11.38 4.55
C LYS A 51 -7.32 9.94 4.34
N VAL A 52 -7.98 9.27 3.41
CA VAL A 52 -7.70 7.86 3.14
C VAL A 52 -6.33 7.71 2.49
N PHE A 53 -5.50 6.82 3.02
CA PHE A 53 -4.17 6.58 2.44
C PHE A 53 -4.05 5.19 1.84
N CYS A 54 -4.95 4.27 2.17
CA CYS A 54 -4.94 2.92 1.61
C CYS A 54 -6.34 2.35 1.73
N PHE A 55 -6.83 1.71 0.68
CA PHE A 55 -8.14 1.06 0.82
C PHE A 55 -8.30 -0.06 -0.20
N HIS A 56 -9.22 -0.97 0.10
CA HIS A 56 -9.57 -2.07 -0.76
C HIS A 56 -10.72 -1.60 -1.64
N ARG A 57 -10.49 -1.55 -2.94
CA ARG A 57 -11.51 -1.07 -3.87
C ARG A 57 -12.55 -2.14 -4.11
N GLY A 58 -13.75 -1.71 -4.37
CA GLY A 58 -14.77 -2.63 -4.87
C GLY A 58 -14.58 -2.84 -6.36
N LEU A 59 -15.53 -3.52 -6.98
CA LEU A 59 -15.50 -3.75 -8.42
C LEU A 59 -15.62 -2.42 -9.16
N ARG A 60 -14.78 -2.23 -10.15
CA ARG A 60 -14.78 -1.01 -10.95
C ARG A 60 -14.58 -1.38 -12.41
N ARG A 61 -15.12 -0.57 -13.30
CA ARG A 61 -15.00 -0.85 -14.73
C ARG A 61 -13.58 -0.65 -15.24
N ASP A 62 -12.80 0.19 -14.56
CA ASP A 62 -11.48 0.53 -15.03
C ASP A 62 -10.42 -0.51 -14.70
N ALA A 63 -10.77 -1.57 -14.01
CA ALA A 63 -9.81 -2.61 -13.65
C ALA A 63 -10.42 -3.97 -13.94
N VAL A 64 -9.92 -4.61 -14.98
CA VAL A 64 -10.42 -5.92 -15.38
C VAL A 64 -9.24 -6.86 -15.59
N ASP A 65 -9.50 -8.16 -15.53
CA ASP A 65 -8.45 -9.14 -15.76
C ASP A 65 -8.41 -9.48 -17.26
N GLU A 66 -7.61 -10.49 -17.61
CA GLU A 66 -7.42 -10.84 -19.01
C GLU A 66 -8.68 -11.41 -19.63
N HIS A 67 -9.69 -11.75 -18.84
CA HIS A 67 -10.95 -12.26 -19.35
C HIS A 67 -12.05 -11.18 -19.37
N GLY A 68 -11.70 -9.93 -19.05
CA GLY A 68 -12.67 -8.84 -19.02
C GLY A 68 -13.50 -8.78 -17.77
N GLU A 69 -13.20 -9.61 -16.76
CA GLU A 69 -13.94 -9.59 -15.51
C GLU A 69 -13.39 -8.51 -14.61
N ARG A 70 -14.27 -7.80 -13.90
CA ARG A 70 -13.82 -6.74 -13.01
C ARG A 70 -13.06 -7.32 -11.84
N LEU A 71 -11.95 -6.68 -11.51
CA LEU A 71 -11.14 -7.13 -10.38
C LEU A 71 -11.83 -6.74 -9.08
N ASP A 72 -11.89 -7.67 -8.14
CA ASP A 72 -12.52 -7.42 -6.86
C ASP A 72 -11.52 -7.41 -5.72
N ASP A 73 -10.23 -7.45 -6.03
CA ASP A 73 -9.19 -7.55 -5.03
C ASP A 73 -8.13 -6.47 -5.17
N VAL A 74 -8.52 -5.28 -5.57
CA VAL A 74 -7.55 -4.22 -5.81
C VAL A 74 -7.36 -3.37 -4.58
N LEU A 75 -6.11 -3.21 -4.17
CA LEU A 75 -5.72 -2.33 -3.07
C LEU A 75 -5.12 -1.07 -3.63
N MET A 76 -5.46 0.08 -3.05
CA MET A 76 -4.91 1.37 -3.45
C MET A 76 -4.00 1.87 -2.35
N PHE A 77 -2.82 2.37 -2.73
CA PHE A 77 -1.90 2.99 -1.79
C PHE A 77 -1.52 4.37 -2.32
N ARG A 78 -1.59 5.38 -1.46
CA ARG A 78 -1.12 6.70 -1.83
C ARG A 78 0.40 6.69 -1.91
N VAL A 79 0.95 7.56 -2.74
CA VAL A 79 2.40 7.73 -2.83
C VAL A 79 2.71 9.22 -2.75
N ALA A 80 3.96 9.54 -2.50
CA ALA A 80 4.36 10.93 -2.28
C ALA A 80 4.18 11.79 -3.52
N ASP A 81 4.53 11.26 -4.69
CA ASP A 81 4.47 12.01 -5.92
C ASP A 81 4.52 11.06 -7.11
N LEU A 82 4.47 11.63 -8.31
CA LEU A 82 4.45 10.83 -9.52
C LEU A 82 5.78 10.14 -9.81
N ASP A 83 6.88 10.65 -9.29
CA ASP A 83 8.18 9.99 -9.48
C ASP A 83 8.21 8.67 -8.71
N VAL A 84 7.69 8.66 -7.49
CA VAL A 84 7.61 7.44 -6.70
C VAL A 84 6.66 6.47 -7.39
N LYS A 85 5.56 6.97 -7.93
CA LYS A 85 4.61 6.13 -8.65
C LYS A 85 5.31 5.44 -9.83
N GLU A 86 6.09 6.20 -10.57
CA GLU A 86 6.77 5.65 -11.73
C GLU A 86 7.76 4.56 -11.33
N LEU A 87 8.47 4.77 -10.23
CA LEU A 87 9.38 3.76 -9.74
C LEU A 87 8.67 2.46 -9.41
N LEU A 88 7.54 2.54 -8.74
CA LEU A 88 6.79 1.34 -8.39
C LEU A 88 6.23 0.66 -9.64
N LEU A 89 5.73 1.45 -10.59
CA LEU A 89 5.17 0.88 -11.81
C LEU A 89 6.23 0.19 -12.64
N SER A 90 7.50 0.58 -12.50
CA SER A 90 8.57 -0.02 -13.27
C SER A 90 9.21 -1.21 -12.58
N ASP A 91 8.67 -1.62 -11.44
CA ASP A 91 9.18 -2.77 -10.72
C ASP A 91 9.09 -4.00 -11.62
N THR A 92 10.16 -4.78 -11.68
CA THR A 92 10.23 -5.88 -12.63
C THR A 92 9.25 -7.00 -12.36
N ARG A 93 8.72 -7.10 -11.15
CA ARG A 93 7.71 -8.12 -10.87
C ARG A 93 6.37 -7.78 -11.53
N GLY A 94 6.16 -6.50 -11.89
CA GLY A 94 4.95 -6.11 -12.56
C GLY A 94 3.71 -6.20 -11.69
N ILE A 95 3.85 -6.08 -10.37
CA ILE A 95 2.71 -6.23 -9.48
C ILE A 95 2.04 -4.91 -9.15
N TYR A 96 2.74 -3.79 -9.27
CA TYR A 96 2.12 -2.47 -9.05
C TYR A 96 1.58 -1.97 -10.39
N PHE A 97 0.39 -1.40 -10.39
CA PHE A 97 -0.21 -0.95 -11.65
C PHE A 97 -1.07 0.30 -11.43
N THR A 98 -1.57 0.82 -12.52
CA THR A 98 -2.47 1.97 -12.48
C THR A 98 -3.56 1.73 -13.52
N THR A 99 -4.61 2.54 -13.48
CA THR A 99 -5.69 2.48 -14.44
C THR A 99 -5.96 3.89 -14.93
N PRO A 100 -6.72 4.05 -16.01
CA PRO A 100 -7.03 5.40 -16.49
C PRO A 100 -7.61 6.31 -15.41
N HIS A 101 -8.39 5.76 -14.49
CA HIS A 101 -8.96 6.55 -13.41
C HIS A 101 -7.88 7.14 -12.50
N PHE A 102 -6.77 6.41 -12.31
CA PHE A 102 -5.70 6.85 -11.43
C PHE A 102 -4.51 7.47 -12.14
N ASN A 103 -4.56 7.60 -13.48
CA ASN A 103 -3.47 8.26 -14.17
C ASN A 103 -3.39 9.69 -13.67
N GLY A 104 -2.19 10.12 -13.30
CA GLY A 104 -2.00 11.46 -12.76
C GLY A 104 -2.24 11.58 -11.28
N TYR A 105 -2.79 10.54 -10.64
CA TYR A 105 -2.99 10.57 -9.20
C TYR A 105 -1.75 10.03 -8.51
N ASN A 106 -1.47 10.57 -7.34
CA ASN A 106 -0.35 10.06 -6.52
C ASN A 106 -0.80 8.81 -5.78
N ALA A 107 -1.03 7.76 -6.52
CA ALA A 107 -1.47 6.49 -5.97
C ALA A 107 -1.10 5.36 -6.91
N VAL A 108 -0.86 4.18 -6.35
CA VAL A 108 -0.64 2.97 -7.13
C VAL A 108 -1.60 1.89 -6.67
N LEU A 109 -1.79 0.90 -7.50
CA LEU A 109 -2.69 -0.21 -7.22
C LEU A 109 -1.90 -1.51 -7.15
N LEU A 110 -2.40 -2.43 -6.33
CA LEU A 110 -1.79 -3.73 -6.15
C LEU A 110 -2.91 -4.73 -5.91
N ARG A 111 -2.88 -5.86 -6.57
CA ARG A 111 -3.92 -6.86 -6.33
C ARG A 111 -3.64 -7.60 -5.03
N GLN A 112 -4.69 -7.88 -4.28
CA GLN A 112 -4.53 -8.61 -3.02
C GLN A 112 -3.82 -9.95 -3.26
N ARG A 113 -4.10 -10.60 -4.39
CA ARG A 113 -3.45 -11.88 -4.69
C ARG A 113 -1.93 -11.74 -4.79
N ASP A 114 -1.44 -10.54 -5.09
CA ASP A 114 -0.01 -10.32 -5.25
C ASP A 114 0.67 -9.87 -3.96
N LEU A 115 -0.08 -9.78 -2.87
CA LEU A 115 0.54 -9.50 -1.58
C LEU A 115 1.56 -10.57 -1.23
N GLY A 116 1.35 -11.79 -1.71
CA GLY A 116 2.32 -12.85 -1.45
C GLY A 116 3.68 -12.63 -2.08
N ALA A 117 3.78 -11.69 -3.02
CA ALA A 117 5.06 -11.36 -3.62
C ALA A 117 5.74 -10.19 -2.90
N VAL A 118 5.12 -9.65 -1.85
CA VAL A 118 5.62 -8.50 -1.13
C VAL A 118 6.01 -8.96 0.27
N SER A 119 7.24 -8.67 0.69
CA SER A 119 7.65 -9.04 2.04
C SER A 119 6.98 -8.10 3.03
N ARG A 120 6.94 -8.50 4.29
CA ARG A 120 6.37 -7.62 5.32
C ARG A 120 7.14 -6.31 5.40
N ALA A 121 8.47 -6.36 5.22
CA ALA A 121 9.27 -5.13 5.26
C ALA A 121 8.90 -4.20 4.12
N GLU A 122 8.70 -4.72 2.93
CA GLU A 122 8.29 -3.90 1.79
C GLU A 122 6.90 -3.34 2.02
N LEU A 123 5.98 -4.15 2.52
CA LEU A 123 4.63 -3.68 2.79
C LEU A 123 4.65 -2.57 3.83
N ALA A 124 5.49 -2.72 4.86
CA ALA A 124 5.63 -1.69 5.88
C ALA A 124 6.07 -0.36 5.28
N GLU A 125 7.00 -0.40 4.31
CA GLU A 125 7.44 0.82 3.66
C GLU A 125 6.33 1.42 2.82
N VAL A 126 5.64 0.61 2.05
CA VAL A 126 4.58 1.10 1.17
C VAL A 126 3.46 1.73 2.01
N VAL A 127 3.07 1.08 3.10
CA VAL A 127 2.00 1.57 3.95
C VAL A 127 2.43 2.84 4.70
N THR A 128 3.67 2.86 5.20
CA THR A 128 4.16 4.04 5.91
C THR A 128 4.25 5.24 4.97
N ASP A 129 4.72 5.03 3.75
CA ASP A 129 4.82 6.11 2.78
C ASP A 129 3.44 6.60 2.37
N ALA A 130 2.47 5.71 2.29
CA ALA A 130 1.09 6.09 1.97
C ALA A 130 0.52 6.98 3.08
N TRP A 131 0.74 6.56 4.33
CA TRP A 131 0.31 7.35 5.49
C TRP A 131 0.99 8.72 5.48
N ALA A 132 2.30 8.74 5.26
CA ALA A 132 3.06 10.00 5.27
C ALA A 132 2.59 10.94 4.16
N ALA A 133 2.09 10.41 3.06
CA ALA A 133 1.60 11.25 1.97
C ALA A 133 0.30 11.97 2.35
N ARG A 134 -0.43 11.49 3.36
CA ARG A 134 -1.71 12.07 3.73
C ARG A 134 -1.73 12.70 5.11
N ALA A 135 -0.82 12.31 5.99
CA ALA A 135 -0.79 12.81 7.37
C ALA A 135 -0.31 14.26 7.42
N PRO A 136 -0.69 15.02 8.45
CA PRO A 136 -0.18 16.38 8.62
C PRO A 136 1.34 16.35 8.70
N LYS A 137 1.99 17.35 8.12
CA LYS A 137 3.45 17.35 8.06
C LYS A 137 4.09 17.29 9.42
N ARG A 138 3.50 17.93 10.42
CA ARG A 138 4.07 17.89 11.75
C ARG A 138 4.06 16.47 12.32
N LEU A 139 2.97 15.76 12.10
CA LEU A 139 2.85 14.39 12.58
C LEU A 139 3.86 13.48 11.90
N VAL A 140 4.05 13.66 10.59
CA VAL A 140 5.04 12.89 9.85
C VAL A 140 6.43 13.16 10.38
N LYS A 141 6.76 14.44 10.61
CA LYS A 141 8.06 14.80 11.08
C LYS A 141 8.33 14.19 12.46
N GLU A 142 7.35 14.25 13.34
CA GLU A 142 7.51 13.68 14.67
C GLU A 142 7.70 12.17 14.60
N PHE A 143 6.96 11.52 13.74
CA PHE A 143 7.06 10.07 13.62
C PHE A 143 8.46 9.64 13.16
N PHE A 144 8.98 10.29 12.12
CA PHE A 144 10.29 9.90 11.62
C PHE A 144 11.42 10.36 12.55
N ALA A 145 11.22 11.40 13.33
CA ALA A 145 12.23 11.83 14.27
C ALA A 145 12.34 10.87 15.45
N SER A 146 11.27 10.19 15.78
CA SER A 146 11.32 9.31 16.94
C SER A 146 11.68 7.87 16.56
N SER A 147 11.83 7.58 15.30
CA SER A 147 12.20 6.22 14.91
C SER A 147 13.70 6.09 14.56
#